data_eff6c4589c98f4952befdd18ac4fc4e7
#
_entry.id   eff6c4589c98f4952befdd18ac4fc4e7
#
_cell.length_a   1.000
_cell.length_b   1.000
_cell.length_c   1.000
_cell.angle_alpha   90.00
_cell.angle_beta   90.00
_cell.angle_gamma   90.00
#
_symmetry.space_group_name_H-M   'P 1'
#
loop_
_entity.id
_entity.type
_entity.pdbx_description
1 polymer ?
#
loop_
_entity_poly.entity_id
_entity_poly.type
_entity_poly.pdbx_seq_one_letter_code
_entity_poly.pdbx_strand_id
1 'polypeptide(L)'
;MPAPEPSPPQPSPPAAASPSGAFVLAEAAARARDIRTAFGGGRYPAPSLPTPPPADVPATDARPADVPATDARPADVPATDARPVDVPAAEVRTAGAGLGRILRGPSGLGTVGLHLARCEGTSAPVEPVEPPTAPAEGTPVPGLYHHPVPEPDPVRVEEVSRRIKTWALDEVDLYPEDWEDQFDGFSVGRYMVACHPDAPTVDHLMLATRLMVAENAVDDCYCEDHGGSPIGLGGRLLLAHTALDPLYTTREYQPRWAESLHSDAPRRAYRSAMEYFVQAASASQADRYRHDMARLHMGYLAEAAWAQTDHVPEVWEYLAMRQFNNFRPCPTITDTVGGYELPADLHATPAMQRVIALAGNATTIVNDLYSYTKELASPGHHLNLPVVIAEREGISDREAYLKSVEVHNDLMHDFEAAAADLAAACPVPSAQRFLRGVAAWVDGNHYWHRTNTYRYSLPDFW
;
A
#
# COMPACT_ATOMS: atom_id res chain seq x y z
N MET A 1 -61.76 51.35 -7.66
CA MET A 1 -60.69 50.94 -8.61
C MET A 1 -59.54 50.35 -7.79
N PRO A 2 -59.27 49.10 -7.86
CA PRO A 2 -58.12 48.52 -7.19
C PRO A 2 -56.83 48.79 -7.97
N ALA A 3 -55.73 48.93 -7.24
CA ALA A 3 -54.39 49.19 -7.77
C ALA A 3 -53.84 47.99 -8.54
N PRO A 4 -52.98 48.20 -9.56
CA PRO A 4 -52.42 47.12 -10.36
C PRO A 4 -51.37 46.27 -9.59
N GLU A 5 -51.40 44.97 -9.81
CA GLU A 5 -50.46 44.01 -9.30
C GLU A 5 -49.04 44.24 -9.88
N PRO A 6 -47.96 43.96 -9.08
CA PRO A 6 -46.59 44.07 -9.58
C PRO A 6 -46.25 42.91 -10.53
N SER A 7 -45.57 43.26 -11.61
CA SER A 7 -45.06 42.31 -12.62
C SER A 7 -44.02 41.34 -12.07
N PRO A 8 -43.94 40.08 -12.54
CA PRO A 8 -42.98 39.11 -12.08
C PRO A 8 -41.55 39.49 -12.48
N PRO A 9 -40.55 39.07 -11.67
CA PRO A 9 -39.16 39.38 -11.95
C PRO A 9 -38.65 38.64 -13.21
N GLN A 10 -37.84 39.33 -14.00
CA GLN A 10 -37.21 38.76 -15.19
C GLN A 10 -36.09 37.77 -14.80
N PRO A 11 -35.87 36.68 -15.53
CA PRO A 11 -34.79 35.75 -15.25
C PRO A 11 -33.43 36.38 -15.52
N SER A 12 -32.48 36.12 -14.61
CA SER A 12 -31.08 36.51 -14.73
C SER A 12 -30.42 35.86 -15.99
N PRO A 13 -29.46 36.52 -16.63
CA PRO A 13 -28.75 35.94 -17.76
C PRO A 13 -27.90 34.75 -17.30
N PRO A 14 -27.72 33.71 -18.15
CA PRO A 14 -26.92 32.55 -17.80
C PRO A 14 -25.44 32.94 -17.58
N ALA A 15 -24.82 32.39 -16.54
CA ALA A 15 -23.41 32.53 -16.27
C ALA A 15 -22.59 32.02 -17.48
N ALA A 16 -21.54 32.75 -17.81
CA ALA A 16 -20.64 32.40 -18.89
C ALA A 16 -20.02 31.01 -18.63
N ALA A 17 -20.19 30.09 -19.55
CA ALA A 17 -19.63 28.76 -19.51
C ALA A 17 -18.09 28.86 -19.52
N SER A 18 -17.45 28.23 -18.53
CA SER A 18 -16.00 28.00 -18.52
C SER A 18 -15.61 27.21 -19.78
N PRO A 19 -14.41 27.43 -20.36
CA PRO A 19 -14.00 26.75 -21.58
C PRO A 19 -14.01 25.23 -21.35
N SER A 20 -14.69 24.51 -22.23
CA SER A 20 -14.93 23.07 -22.14
C SER A 20 -13.61 22.28 -22.07
N GLY A 21 -13.58 21.21 -21.27
CA GLY A 21 -12.45 20.31 -21.12
C GLY A 21 -11.88 19.73 -22.43
N ALA A 22 -12.64 19.78 -23.54
CA ALA A 22 -12.17 19.48 -24.89
C ALA A 22 -11.02 20.40 -25.34
N PHE A 23 -10.98 21.65 -24.86
CA PHE A 23 -9.91 22.60 -25.20
C PHE A 23 -8.60 22.25 -24.47
N VAL A 24 -8.69 21.81 -23.23
CA VAL A 24 -7.52 21.41 -22.43
C VAL A 24 -6.87 20.13 -22.97
N LEU A 25 -7.69 19.17 -23.42
CA LEU A 25 -7.19 17.93 -24.05
C LEU A 25 -6.59 18.17 -25.44
N ALA A 26 -7.17 19.08 -26.23
CA ALA A 26 -6.62 19.47 -27.51
C ALA A 26 -5.27 20.17 -27.34
N GLU A 27 -5.13 21.03 -26.33
CA GLU A 27 -3.87 21.72 -26.00
C GLU A 27 -2.82 20.74 -25.44
N ALA A 28 -3.18 19.78 -24.59
CA ALA A 28 -2.30 18.73 -24.10
C ALA A 28 -1.83 17.80 -25.24
N ALA A 29 -2.72 17.46 -26.18
CA ALA A 29 -2.38 16.67 -27.36
C ALA A 29 -1.52 17.46 -28.37
N ALA A 30 -1.67 18.78 -28.46
CA ALA A 30 -0.82 19.63 -29.25
C ALA A 30 0.59 19.75 -28.63
N ARG A 31 0.68 19.96 -27.32
CA ARG A 31 1.97 19.98 -26.57
C ARG A 31 2.70 18.64 -26.66
N ALA A 32 2.00 17.51 -26.58
CA ALA A 32 2.58 16.18 -26.77
C ALA A 32 3.14 15.96 -28.18
N ARG A 33 2.50 16.56 -29.21
CA ARG A 33 3.01 16.57 -30.59
C ARG A 33 4.23 17.46 -30.75
N ASP A 34 4.24 18.62 -30.12
CA ASP A 34 5.38 19.56 -30.14
C ASP A 34 6.61 18.99 -29.43
N ILE A 35 6.40 18.25 -28.33
CA ILE A 35 7.48 17.53 -27.65
C ILE A 35 8.07 16.43 -28.54
N ARG A 36 7.23 15.66 -29.26
CA ARG A 36 7.73 14.67 -30.22
C ARG A 36 8.49 15.29 -31.40
N THR A 37 8.14 16.49 -31.82
CA THR A 37 8.83 17.21 -32.89
C THR A 37 10.13 17.86 -32.40
N ALA A 38 10.16 18.37 -31.17
CA ALA A 38 11.33 18.99 -30.57
C ALA A 38 12.45 18.00 -30.22
N PHE A 39 12.09 16.73 -29.90
CA PHE A 39 13.08 15.67 -29.66
C PHE A 39 13.43 14.85 -30.90
N GLY A 40 13.21 15.41 -32.09
CA GLY A 40 13.64 14.88 -33.38
C GLY A 40 13.30 13.39 -33.55
N GLY A 41 12.39 13.06 -34.42
CA GLY A 41 12.01 11.68 -34.78
C GLY A 41 13.16 10.89 -35.43
N GLY A 42 14.26 10.75 -34.71
CA GLY A 42 15.32 9.82 -35.02
C GLY A 42 14.79 8.40 -34.75
N ARG A 43 14.51 7.66 -35.82
CA ARG A 43 14.40 6.22 -35.73
C ARG A 43 15.74 5.72 -35.23
N TYR A 44 15.80 5.27 -33.97
CA TYR A 44 16.90 4.42 -33.54
C TYR A 44 16.83 3.16 -34.41
N PRO A 45 17.91 2.79 -35.15
CA PRO A 45 17.96 1.50 -35.80
C PRO A 45 17.83 0.44 -34.71
N ALA A 46 16.95 -0.54 -34.92
CA ALA A 46 16.87 -1.69 -34.06
C ALA A 46 18.28 -2.28 -33.90
N PRO A 47 18.74 -2.62 -32.69
CA PRO A 47 20.01 -3.30 -32.53
C PRO A 47 19.97 -4.60 -33.33
N SER A 48 20.78 -4.70 -34.35
CA SER A 48 20.97 -5.94 -35.09
C SER A 48 21.53 -6.98 -34.11
N LEU A 49 20.80 -8.05 -33.90
CA LEU A 49 21.30 -9.23 -33.20
C LEU A 49 22.57 -9.70 -33.90
N PRO A 50 23.67 -9.97 -33.16
CA PRO A 50 24.87 -10.54 -33.78
C PRO A 50 24.51 -11.88 -34.40
N THR A 51 24.83 -12.02 -35.68
CA THR A 51 24.75 -13.30 -36.42
C THR A 51 25.66 -14.31 -35.74
N PRO A 52 25.22 -15.53 -35.45
CA PRO A 52 26.10 -16.56 -34.91
C PRO A 52 27.23 -16.86 -35.92
N PRO A 53 28.49 -17.05 -35.45
CA PRO A 53 29.58 -17.39 -36.33
C PRO A 53 29.33 -18.75 -36.99
N PRO A 54 29.79 -18.94 -38.23
CA PRO A 54 29.71 -20.23 -38.91
C PRO A 54 30.54 -21.29 -38.15
N ALA A 55 29.99 -22.48 -38.02
CA ALA A 55 30.68 -23.62 -37.49
C ALA A 55 31.86 -24.01 -38.46
N ASP A 56 32.94 -24.50 -37.85
CA ASP A 56 34.13 -25.06 -38.47
C ASP A 56 35.28 -24.10 -38.83
N VAL A 57 36.17 -23.89 -37.83
CA VAL A 57 37.61 -23.68 -38.06
C VAL A 57 38.36 -24.51 -37.00
N PRO A 58 39.34 -25.34 -37.42
CA PRO A 58 40.06 -26.22 -36.51
C PRO A 58 41.05 -25.46 -35.62
N ALA A 59 41.19 -25.96 -34.40
CA ALA A 59 42.09 -25.43 -33.38
C ALA A 59 43.55 -25.48 -33.83
N THR A 60 44.21 -24.33 -33.85
CA THR A 60 45.68 -24.25 -33.89
C THR A 60 46.16 -23.88 -32.49
N ASP A 61 46.99 -24.77 -31.93
CA ASP A 61 47.80 -24.56 -30.72
C ASP A 61 48.70 -23.33 -30.87
N ALA A 62 48.49 -22.30 -30.03
CA ALA A 62 49.48 -21.28 -29.81
C ALA A 62 49.58 -21.04 -28.29
N ARG A 63 50.70 -21.45 -27.72
CA ARG A 63 51.11 -21.10 -26.36
C ARG A 63 51.31 -19.59 -26.23
N PRO A 64 50.87 -18.96 -25.12
CA PRO A 64 51.25 -17.58 -24.84
C PRO A 64 52.70 -17.50 -24.34
N ALA A 65 53.40 -16.50 -24.84
CA ALA A 65 54.77 -16.17 -24.46
C ALA A 65 54.84 -15.58 -23.04
N ASP A 66 55.92 -15.90 -22.34
CA ASP A 66 56.30 -15.43 -21.01
C ASP A 66 56.37 -13.90 -20.94
N VAL A 67 55.66 -13.32 -19.97
CA VAL A 67 55.85 -11.94 -19.51
C VAL A 67 56.59 -11.96 -18.17
N PRO A 68 57.71 -11.28 -18.00
CA PRO A 68 58.49 -11.36 -16.77
C PRO A 68 57.77 -10.64 -15.60
N ALA A 69 57.75 -11.27 -14.45
CA ALA A 69 57.27 -10.74 -13.17
C ALA A 69 58.22 -9.62 -12.70
N THR A 70 57.68 -8.44 -12.48
CA THR A 70 58.35 -7.39 -11.68
C THR A 70 57.96 -7.54 -10.22
N ASP A 71 58.93 -7.91 -9.38
CA ASP A 71 58.89 -7.87 -7.93
C ASP A 71 58.74 -6.42 -7.46
N ALA A 72 57.58 -6.08 -6.90
CA ALA A 72 57.41 -4.93 -6.03
C ALA A 72 56.89 -5.42 -4.69
N ARG A 73 57.73 -5.47 -3.67
CA ARG A 73 57.35 -5.67 -2.28
C ARG A 73 56.58 -4.45 -1.78
N PRO A 74 55.45 -4.64 -1.11
CA PRO A 74 54.83 -3.56 -0.32
C PRO A 74 55.63 -3.31 0.95
N ALA A 75 55.78 -2.03 1.30
CA ALA A 75 56.45 -1.57 2.49
C ALA A 75 55.69 -1.98 3.78
N ASP A 76 56.44 -2.31 4.81
CA ASP A 76 55.99 -2.64 6.17
C ASP A 76 55.14 -1.50 6.77
N VAL A 77 53.90 -1.81 7.10
CA VAL A 77 53.05 -0.99 7.97
C VAL A 77 53.09 -1.65 9.35
N PRO A 78 53.43 -0.93 10.44
CA PRO A 78 53.52 -1.52 11.76
C PRO A 78 52.15 -1.93 12.27
N ALA A 79 52.10 -3.16 12.80
CA ALA A 79 50.94 -3.72 13.49
C ALA A 79 50.62 -2.89 14.74
N THR A 80 49.49 -2.23 14.78
CA THR A 80 48.93 -1.72 16.03
C THR A 80 48.14 -2.85 16.70
N ASP A 81 48.55 -3.20 17.92
CA ASP A 81 47.83 -4.09 18.82
C ASP A 81 46.41 -3.61 19.07
N ALA A 82 45.45 -4.14 18.32
CA ALA A 82 44.04 -4.02 18.66
C ALA A 82 43.67 -5.24 19.52
N ARG A 83 43.45 -5.02 20.81
CA ARG A 83 42.81 -5.99 21.68
C ARG A 83 41.44 -6.33 21.14
N PRO A 84 41.01 -7.59 21.20
CA PRO A 84 39.64 -7.96 20.84
C PRO A 84 38.70 -7.27 21.84
N VAL A 85 37.79 -6.44 21.34
CA VAL A 85 36.62 -5.99 22.07
C VAL A 85 35.69 -7.20 22.13
N ASP A 86 35.45 -7.73 23.30
CA ASP A 86 34.42 -8.72 23.56
C ASP A 86 33.07 -8.09 23.17
N VAL A 87 32.57 -8.43 21.99
CA VAL A 87 31.19 -8.19 21.64
C VAL A 87 30.38 -9.27 22.33
N PRO A 88 29.46 -8.93 23.26
CA PRO A 88 28.61 -9.93 23.86
C PRO A 88 27.85 -10.66 22.76
N ALA A 89 27.89 -11.99 22.80
CA ALA A 89 27.16 -12.85 21.91
C ALA A 89 25.68 -12.41 21.92
N ALA A 90 25.20 -11.90 20.77
CA ALA A 90 23.80 -11.68 20.58
C ALA A 90 23.11 -13.03 20.76
N GLU A 91 22.28 -13.13 21.81
CA GLU A 91 21.43 -14.29 22.00
C GLU A 91 20.70 -14.55 20.68
N VAL A 92 20.88 -15.74 20.14
CA VAL A 92 20.07 -16.27 19.05
C VAL A 92 18.66 -16.36 19.59
N ARG A 93 17.87 -15.32 19.37
CA ARG A 93 16.44 -15.32 19.66
C ARG A 93 15.82 -16.36 18.77
N THR A 94 15.33 -17.41 19.38
CA THR A 94 14.61 -18.51 18.74
C THR A 94 13.44 -17.99 17.91
N ALA A 95 13.19 -18.63 16.78
CA ALA A 95 12.14 -18.30 15.80
C ALA A 95 10.71 -18.10 16.38
N GLY A 96 10.47 -18.56 17.61
CA GLY A 96 9.19 -18.35 18.32
C GLY A 96 8.90 -16.92 18.78
N ALA A 97 9.89 -16.01 18.81
CA ALA A 97 9.63 -14.63 19.25
C ALA A 97 9.10 -13.73 18.11
N GLY A 98 9.43 -14.03 16.83
CA GLY A 98 8.89 -13.31 15.66
C GLY A 98 7.43 -13.59 15.41
N LEU A 99 7.01 -14.81 15.70
CA LEU A 99 5.65 -15.29 15.44
C LEU A 99 4.59 -14.68 16.39
N GLY A 100 4.97 -14.38 17.64
CA GLY A 100 4.08 -13.67 18.58
C GLY A 100 3.79 -12.20 18.18
N ARG A 101 4.47 -11.68 17.17
CA ARG A 101 4.37 -10.29 16.71
C ARG A 101 3.53 -10.11 15.45
N ILE A 102 3.45 -11.12 14.59
CA ILE A 102 2.46 -11.17 13.52
C ILE A 102 1.04 -10.99 14.09
N LEU A 103 0.82 -11.34 15.37
CA LEU A 103 -0.43 -11.14 16.13
C LEU A 103 -0.80 -9.68 16.37
N ARG A 104 0.13 -8.74 16.18
CA ARG A 104 -0.12 -7.35 16.56
C ARG A 104 -0.65 -6.49 15.44
N GLY A 105 -0.56 -6.91 14.18
CA GLY A 105 -1.06 -6.22 13.00
C GLY A 105 -0.24 -4.99 12.59
N PRO A 106 -0.27 -4.56 11.32
CA PRO A 106 0.58 -3.52 10.78
C PRO A 106 0.25 -2.11 11.29
N SER A 107 1.27 -1.30 11.55
CA SER A 107 1.14 0.11 11.91
C SER A 107 0.93 1.00 10.67
N GLY A 108 1.58 0.67 9.57
CA GLY A 108 1.58 1.48 8.35
C GLY A 108 0.26 1.50 7.59
N LEU A 109 -0.47 0.39 7.58
CA LEU A 109 -1.83 0.29 7.05
C LEU A 109 -2.91 0.27 8.15
N GLY A 110 -2.53 0.65 9.38
CA GLY A 110 -3.43 0.78 10.51
C GLY A 110 -3.95 -0.54 11.07
N THR A 111 -3.12 -1.57 11.07
CA THR A 111 -3.49 -2.88 11.59
C THR A 111 -2.60 -3.30 12.76
N VAL A 112 -2.66 -2.61 13.90
CA VAL A 112 -1.95 -3.00 15.12
C VAL A 112 -2.68 -4.10 15.89
N GLY A 113 -1.93 -5.00 16.49
CA GLY A 113 -2.33 -6.28 17.02
C GLY A 113 -3.38 -6.34 18.11
N LEU A 114 -3.96 -7.51 18.22
CA LEU A 114 -4.83 -7.93 19.28
C LEU A 114 -4.03 -8.24 20.55
N HIS A 115 -4.17 -7.42 21.58
CA HIS A 115 -3.88 -7.85 22.92
C HIS A 115 -5.04 -8.71 23.46
N LEU A 116 -4.89 -10.01 23.42
CA LEU A 116 -5.59 -10.87 24.38
C LEU A 116 -4.88 -10.68 25.74
N ALA A 117 -5.35 -9.70 26.51
CA ALA A 117 -5.04 -9.64 27.93
C ALA A 117 -5.66 -10.89 28.57
N ARG A 118 -4.85 -11.89 28.89
CA ARG A 118 -5.18 -12.86 29.90
C ARG A 118 -5.26 -12.11 31.23
N CYS A 119 -6.46 -11.67 31.57
CA CYS A 119 -6.78 -11.27 32.94
C CYS A 119 -6.91 -12.54 33.78
N GLU A 120 -5.82 -12.94 34.43
CA GLU A 120 -5.95 -13.75 35.65
C GLU A 120 -6.41 -12.79 36.75
N GLY A 121 -7.67 -13.02 37.20
CA GLY A 121 -8.36 -12.12 38.07
C GLY A 121 -7.93 -12.15 39.51
N THR A 122 -8.05 -11.02 40.15
CA THR A 122 -8.48 -10.88 41.54
C THR A 122 -9.53 -9.81 41.60
N SER A 123 -10.79 -10.25 41.76
CA SER A 123 -11.96 -9.39 41.84
C SER A 123 -12.02 -8.66 43.16
N ALA A 124 -12.02 -7.31 43.11
CA ALA A 124 -12.67 -6.49 44.13
C ALA A 124 -14.02 -6.03 43.54
N PRO A 125 -15.12 -5.96 44.29
CA PRO A 125 -16.42 -5.56 43.79
C PRO A 125 -16.40 -4.04 43.55
N VAL A 126 -16.50 -3.66 42.27
CA VAL A 126 -16.74 -2.29 41.84
C VAL A 126 -18.23 -2.14 41.61
N GLU A 127 -18.86 -1.09 42.21
CA GLU A 127 -20.25 -0.72 41.93
C GLU A 127 -20.48 -0.50 40.43
N PRO A 128 -21.64 -0.86 39.88
CA PRO A 128 -21.91 -0.72 38.44
C PRO A 128 -22.06 0.76 38.10
N VAL A 129 -21.01 1.31 37.49
CA VAL A 129 -21.13 2.54 36.68
C VAL A 129 -21.79 2.07 35.37
N GLU A 130 -22.96 2.67 35.02
CA GLU A 130 -23.55 2.40 33.71
C GLU A 130 -22.50 2.69 32.64
N PRO A 131 -22.20 1.72 31.76
CA PRO A 131 -21.23 1.94 30.71
C PRO A 131 -21.77 3.01 29.75
N PRO A 132 -20.94 3.95 29.30
CA PRO A 132 -21.34 4.83 28.20
C PRO A 132 -21.79 3.95 27.03
N THR A 133 -22.85 4.36 26.35
CA THR A 133 -23.47 3.58 25.27
C THR A 133 -22.51 3.57 24.10
N ALA A 134 -21.63 2.57 24.03
CA ALA A 134 -20.76 2.38 22.90
C ALA A 134 -21.57 2.35 21.60
N PRO A 135 -21.09 2.95 20.49
CA PRO A 135 -21.75 2.82 19.20
C PRO A 135 -22.01 1.35 18.88
N ALA A 136 -23.18 1.02 18.32
CA ALA A 136 -23.48 -0.35 17.94
C ALA A 136 -22.41 -0.89 16.97
N GLU A 137 -22.03 -2.15 17.13
CA GLU A 137 -21.04 -2.80 16.27
C GLU A 137 -21.38 -2.60 14.79
N GLY A 138 -20.38 -2.26 13.97
CA GLY A 138 -20.56 -1.99 12.54
C GLY A 138 -21.22 -0.67 12.19
N THR A 139 -21.39 0.23 13.17
CA THR A 139 -21.85 1.60 12.91
C THR A 139 -20.76 2.38 12.17
N PRO A 140 -21.11 3.14 11.12
CA PRO A 140 -20.13 4.04 10.50
C PRO A 140 -19.73 5.17 11.46
N VAL A 141 -18.51 5.68 11.29
CA VAL A 141 -18.06 6.86 12.01
C VAL A 141 -19.06 8.00 11.76
N PRO A 142 -19.64 8.63 12.81
CA PRO A 142 -20.61 9.69 12.63
C PRO A 142 -20.04 10.87 11.85
N GLY A 143 -20.78 11.30 10.81
CA GLY A 143 -20.37 12.39 9.94
C GLY A 143 -19.40 12.01 8.81
N LEU A 144 -18.88 10.78 8.78
CA LEU A 144 -18.01 10.31 7.72
C LEU A 144 -18.79 10.13 6.42
N TYR A 145 -18.37 10.80 5.37
CA TYR A 145 -18.94 10.66 4.04
C TYR A 145 -18.54 9.32 3.41
N HIS A 146 -19.51 8.54 2.99
CA HIS A 146 -19.29 7.23 2.39
C HIS A 146 -20.49 6.79 1.55
N HIS A 147 -20.27 5.83 0.64
CA HIS A 147 -21.36 5.19 -0.10
C HIS A 147 -21.69 3.81 0.45
N PRO A 148 -22.96 3.40 0.34
CA PRO A 148 -23.37 2.05 0.72
C PRO A 148 -22.80 1.02 -0.27
N VAL A 149 -22.24 -0.05 0.26
CA VAL A 149 -21.78 -1.20 -0.52
C VAL A 149 -22.80 -2.32 -0.36
N PRO A 150 -23.24 -2.97 -1.44
CA PRO A 150 -24.02 -4.18 -1.35
C PRO A 150 -23.29 -5.28 -0.58
N GLU A 151 -24.02 -6.12 0.17
CA GLU A 151 -23.39 -7.25 0.86
C GLU A 151 -22.64 -8.12 -0.16
N PRO A 152 -21.35 -8.41 0.07
CA PRO A 152 -20.56 -9.22 -0.83
C PRO A 152 -21.13 -10.64 -0.99
N ASP A 153 -21.03 -11.21 -2.19
CA ASP A 153 -21.48 -12.56 -2.47
C ASP A 153 -20.83 -13.58 -1.52
N PRO A 154 -21.59 -14.23 -0.64
CA PRO A 154 -21.05 -15.10 0.39
C PRO A 154 -20.30 -16.32 -0.18
N VAL A 155 -20.71 -16.83 -1.36
CA VAL A 155 -20.02 -17.95 -2.01
C VAL A 155 -18.62 -17.53 -2.46
N ARG A 156 -18.48 -16.34 -3.02
CA ARG A 156 -17.18 -15.80 -3.40
C ARG A 156 -16.31 -15.49 -2.17
N VAL A 157 -16.91 -14.94 -1.12
CA VAL A 157 -16.24 -14.64 0.16
C VAL A 157 -15.66 -15.92 0.76
N GLU A 158 -16.46 -16.98 0.87
CA GLU A 158 -16.02 -18.27 1.40
C GLU A 158 -14.87 -18.87 0.58
N GLU A 159 -14.99 -18.88 -0.75
CA GLU A 159 -13.96 -19.45 -1.62
C GLU A 159 -12.66 -18.65 -1.59
N VAL A 160 -12.71 -17.33 -1.58
CA VAL A 160 -11.51 -16.49 -1.43
C VAL A 160 -10.86 -16.72 -0.07
N SER A 161 -11.65 -16.74 1.02
CA SER A 161 -11.16 -16.98 2.37
C SER A 161 -10.47 -18.34 2.50
N ARG A 162 -11.08 -19.38 1.97
CA ARG A 162 -10.51 -20.71 1.94
C ARG A 162 -9.19 -20.77 1.17
N ARG A 163 -9.14 -20.19 -0.03
CA ARG A 163 -7.93 -20.20 -0.89
C ARG A 163 -6.80 -19.40 -0.31
N ILE A 164 -7.08 -18.23 0.26
CA ILE A 164 -6.02 -17.41 0.84
C ILE A 164 -5.43 -18.06 2.10
N LYS A 165 -6.26 -18.73 2.89
CA LYS A 165 -5.81 -19.49 4.04
C LYS A 165 -4.91 -20.65 3.63
N THR A 166 -5.32 -21.45 2.64
CA THR A 166 -4.49 -22.53 2.07
C THR A 166 -3.15 -21.97 1.56
N TRP A 167 -3.17 -20.87 0.83
CA TRP A 167 -1.94 -20.25 0.34
C TRP A 167 -1.03 -19.78 1.47
N ALA A 168 -1.57 -19.11 2.49
CA ALA A 168 -0.79 -18.56 3.59
C ALA A 168 -0.18 -19.64 4.48
N LEU A 169 -0.92 -20.72 4.78
CA LEU A 169 -0.47 -21.78 5.67
C LEU A 169 0.33 -22.86 4.91
N ASP A 170 -0.20 -23.39 3.82
CA ASP A 170 0.33 -24.60 3.18
C ASP A 170 1.38 -24.28 2.09
N GLU A 171 1.23 -23.16 1.32
CA GLU A 171 2.14 -22.85 0.22
C GLU A 171 3.31 -21.96 0.67
N VAL A 172 3.04 -20.97 1.55
CA VAL A 172 4.02 -19.95 1.94
C VAL A 172 4.58 -20.18 3.34
N ASP A 173 3.87 -20.94 4.18
CA ASP A 173 4.22 -21.10 5.60
C ASP A 173 4.40 -19.71 6.27
N LEU A 174 3.37 -18.88 6.11
CA LEU A 174 3.40 -17.48 6.52
C LEU A 174 3.08 -17.31 8.00
N TYR A 175 2.15 -18.11 8.51
CA TYR A 175 1.64 -18.06 9.88
C TYR A 175 1.70 -19.44 10.54
N PRO A 176 1.83 -19.52 11.87
CA PRO A 176 1.74 -20.79 12.59
C PRO A 176 0.30 -21.33 12.61
N GLU A 177 0.16 -22.65 12.78
CA GLU A 177 -1.15 -23.34 12.78
C GLU A 177 -2.13 -22.80 13.84
N ASP A 178 -1.65 -22.38 15.01
CA ASP A 178 -2.46 -21.79 16.08
C ASP A 178 -3.04 -20.41 15.76
N TRP A 179 -2.80 -19.91 14.56
CA TRP A 179 -3.22 -18.61 14.04
C TRP A 179 -4.45 -18.61 13.17
N GLU A 180 -5.01 -19.76 12.88
CA GLU A 180 -6.13 -19.91 11.95
C GLU A 180 -7.33 -19.03 12.30
N ASP A 181 -7.75 -19.03 13.57
CA ASP A 181 -8.89 -18.22 14.01
C ASP A 181 -8.65 -16.72 13.87
N GLN A 182 -7.41 -16.30 14.05
CA GLN A 182 -7.03 -14.89 13.95
C GLN A 182 -6.96 -14.45 12.49
N PHE A 183 -6.43 -15.31 11.63
CA PHE A 183 -6.41 -15.08 10.20
C PHE A 183 -7.84 -14.98 9.64
N ASP A 184 -8.74 -15.83 10.09
CA ASP A 184 -10.16 -15.78 9.73
C ASP A 184 -10.84 -14.49 10.23
N GLY A 185 -10.45 -14.00 11.42
CA GLY A 185 -10.92 -12.73 12.00
C GLY A 185 -10.58 -11.50 11.14
N PHE A 186 -9.54 -11.53 10.31
CA PHE A 186 -9.23 -10.46 9.37
C PHE A 186 -10.23 -10.32 8.23
N SER A 187 -11.05 -11.35 7.98
CA SER A 187 -12.10 -11.33 6.96
C SER A 187 -11.60 -10.88 5.58
N VAL A 188 -10.40 -11.33 5.18
CA VAL A 188 -9.74 -10.90 3.94
C VAL A 188 -10.58 -11.21 2.70
N GLY A 189 -11.27 -12.36 2.68
CA GLY A 189 -12.17 -12.71 1.59
C GLY A 189 -13.32 -11.71 1.42
N ARG A 190 -13.95 -11.30 2.52
CA ARG A 190 -15.00 -10.27 2.50
C ARG A 190 -14.45 -8.93 2.02
N TYR A 191 -13.26 -8.55 2.47
CA TYR A 191 -12.60 -7.34 2.05
C TYR A 191 -12.39 -7.30 0.53
N MET A 192 -11.76 -8.34 -0.02
CA MET A 192 -11.42 -8.34 -1.45
C MET A 192 -12.64 -8.46 -2.37
N VAL A 193 -13.67 -9.21 -1.96
CA VAL A 193 -14.92 -9.28 -2.74
C VAL A 193 -15.66 -7.94 -2.72
N ALA A 194 -15.66 -7.23 -1.59
CA ALA A 194 -16.24 -5.89 -1.50
C ALA A 194 -15.50 -4.87 -2.38
N CYS A 195 -14.17 -4.91 -2.40
CA CYS A 195 -13.33 -3.98 -3.16
C CYS A 195 -13.32 -4.23 -4.68
N HIS A 196 -13.58 -5.47 -5.10
CA HIS A 196 -13.48 -5.87 -6.51
C HIS A 196 -14.75 -6.61 -6.98
N PRO A 197 -15.93 -5.96 -6.94
CA PRO A 197 -17.20 -6.62 -7.27
C PRO A 197 -17.30 -7.05 -8.74
N ASP A 198 -16.55 -6.42 -9.65
CA ASP A 198 -16.52 -6.71 -11.08
C ASP A 198 -15.42 -7.71 -11.50
N ALA A 199 -14.68 -8.27 -10.54
CA ALA A 199 -13.70 -9.32 -10.81
C ALA A 199 -14.38 -10.51 -11.50
N PRO A 200 -13.88 -10.98 -12.67
CA PRO A 200 -14.58 -12.02 -13.43
C PRO A 200 -14.66 -13.37 -12.70
N THR A 201 -13.62 -13.74 -11.99
CA THR A 201 -13.51 -15.03 -11.29
C THR A 201 -12.84 -14.88 -9.93
N VAL A 202 -12.90 -15.93 -9.12
CA VAL A 202 -12.13 -16.00 -7.87
C VAL A 202 -10.61 -15.94 -8.13
N ASP A 203 -10.12 -16.50 -9.25
CA ASP A 203 -8.69 -16.41 -9.58
C ASP A 203 -8.24 -14.95 -9.75
N HIS A 204 -9.11 -14.09 -10.32
CA HIS A 204 -8.83 -12.66 -10.42
C HIS A 204 -8.84 -11.98 -9.05
N LEU A 205 -9.76 -12.35 -8.15
CA LEU A 205 -9.75 -11.86 -6.77
C LEU A 205 -8.47 -12.26 -6.04
N MET A 206 -7.98 -13.48 -6.25
CA MET A 206 -6.74 -13.97 -5.64
C MET A 206 -5.51 -13.17 -6.05
N LEU A 207 -5.51 -12.45 -7.20
CA LEU A 207 -4.43 -11.53 -7.58
C LEU A 207 -4.24 -10.43 -6.52
N ALA A 208 -5.33 -9.73 -6.17
CA ALA A 208 -5.29 -8.69 -5.14
C ALA A 208 -5.10 -9.29 -3.74
N THR A 209 -5.78 -10.41 -3.47
CA THR A 209 -5.80 -11.01 -2.12
C THR A 209 -4.41 -11.45 -1.67
N ARG A 210 -3.65 -12.15 -2.53
CA ARG A 210 -2.28 -12.59 -2.22
C ARG A 210 -1.34 -11.41 -2.02
N LEU A 211 -1.42 -10.39 -2.88
CA LEU A 211 -0.59 -9.18 -2.77
C LEU A 211 -0.84 -8.43 -1.48
N MET A 212 -2.11 -8.27 -1.07
CA MET A 212 -2.46 -7.57 0.15
C MET A 212 -2.02 -8.32 1.40
N VAL A 213 -2.25 -9.65 1.47
CA VAL A 213 -1.82 -10.44 2.63
C VAL A 213 -0.29 -10.48 2.74
N ALA A 214 0.41 -10.55 1.61
CA ALA A 214 1.87 -10.52 1.59
C ALA A 214 2.44 -9.17 2.06
N GLU A 215 1.77 -8.08 1.68
CA GLU A 215 2.12 -6.73 2.13
C GLU A 215 1.89 -6.57 3.64
N ASN A 216 0.73 -6.96 4.13
CA ASN A 216 0.44 -6.94 5.56
C ASN A 216 1.50 -7.73 6.37
N ALA A 217 1.96 -8.87 5.87
CA ALA A 217 2.99 -9.65 6.55
C ALA A 217 4.35 -8.94 6.56
N VAL A 218 4.70 -8.18 5.52
CA VAL A 218 5.93 -7.36 5.50
C VAL A 218 5.83 -6.23 6.53
N ASP A 219 4.71 -5.54 6.58
CA ASP A 219 4.47 -4.47 7.52
C ASP A 219 4.53 -4.99 8.98
N ASP A 220 3.77 -6.03 9.30
CA ASP A 220 3.75 -6.65 10.63
C ASP A 220 5.14 -7.09 11.12
N CYS A 221 5.88 -7.79 10.27
CA CYS A 221 7.15 -8.38 10.66
C CYS A 221 8.32 -7.40 10.64
N TYR A 222 8.27 -6.37 9.80
CA TYR A 222 9.42 -5.50 9.56
C TYR A 222 9.29 -4.13 10.21
N CYS A 223 8.12 -3.49 10.07
CA CYS A 223 7.94 -2.14 10.59
C CYS A 223 7.77 -2.15 12.09
N GLU A 224 7.06 -3.14 12.63
CA GLU A 224 6.86 -3.27 14.07
C GLU A 224 8.08 -3.84 14.82
N ASP A 225 8.80 -4.80 14.22
CA ASP A 225 9.95 -5.48 14.83
C ASP A 225 11.12 -4.55 15.16
N HIS A 226 11.28 -3.47 14.41
CA HIS A 226 12.40 -2.53 14.61
C HIS A 226 12.06 -1.36 15.53
N GLY A 227 10.86 -1.33 16.11
CA GLY A 227 10.43 -0.22 16.96
C GLY A 227 10.53 1.13 16.25
N GLY A 228 10.33 1.12 14.94
CA GLY A 228 10.45 2.30 14.11
C GLY A 228 11.88 2.68 13.69
N SER A 229 12.92 1.88 14.02
CA SER A 229 14.29 2.23 13.59
C SER A 229 14.50 2.11 12.08
N PRO A 230 14.89 3.19 11.37
CA PRO A 230 15.13 3.13 9.94
C PRO A 230 16.40 2.35 9.56
N ILE A 231 17.36 2.20 10.49
CA ILE A 231 18.66 1.56 10.19
C ILE A 231 18.51 0.09 9.82
N GLY A 232 17.75 -0.67 10.60
CA GLY A 232 17.47 -2.07 10.30
C GLY A 232 16.40 -2.25 9.22
N LEU A 233 15.36 -1.42 9.27
CA LEU A 233 14.20 -1.48 8.41
C LEU A 233 14.55 -1.28 6.94
N GLY A 234 15.40 -0.29 6.60
CA GLY A 234 15.77 0.00 5.22
C GLY A 234 16.37 -1.17 4.47
N GLY A 235 17.27 -1.92 5.12
CA GLY A 235 17.87 -3.13 4.54
C GLY A 235 16.85 -4.26 4.35
N ARG A 236 15.93 -4.43 5.30
CA ARG A 236 14.88 -5.47 5.22
C ARG A 236 13.85 -5.15 4.14
N LEU A 237 13.38 -3.91 4.06
CA LEU A 237 12.45 -3.47 3.01
C LEU A 237 13.07 -3.55 1.62
N LEU A 238 14.35 -3.18 1.47
CA LEU A 238 15.05 -3.35 0.19
C LEU A 238 15.07 -4.82 -0.26
N LEU A 239 15.42 -5.73 0.64
CA LEU A 239 15.42 -7.16 0.32
C LEU A 239 14.02 -7.68 0.03
N ALA A 240 12.99 -7.23 0.78
CA ALA A 240 11.61 -7.58 0.49
C ALA A 240 11.17 -7.06 -0.88
N HIS A 241 11.56 -5.84 -1.24
CA HIS A 241 11.23 -5.27 -2.55
C HIS A 241 11.85 -6.07 -3.70
N THR A 242 13.03 -6.68 -3.52
CA THR A 242 13.63 -7.57 -4.54
C THR A 242 12.82 -8.85 -4.78
N ALA A 243 11.88 -9.19 -3.92
CA ALA A 243 10.92 -10.26 -4.18
C ALA A 243 9.82 -9.85 -5.18
N LEU A 244 9.50 -8.56 -5.23
CA LEU A 244 8.54 -7.97 -6.18
C LEU A 244 9.23 -7.59 -7.50
N ASP A 245 10.41 -6.97 -7.41
CA ASP A 245 11.23 -6.52 -8.54
C ASP A 245 12.53 -7.33 -8.58
N PRO A 246 12.66 -8.29 -9.53
CA PRO A 246 13.73 -9.27 -9.53
C PRO A 246 15.12 -8.64 -9.58
N LEU A 247 16.02 -9.15 -8.74
CA LEU A 247 17.42 -8.76 -8.75
C LEU A 247 18.16 -9.38 -9.94
N TYR A 248 18.79 -8.54 -10.75
CA TYR A 248 19.71 -8.96 -11.79
C TYR A 248 21.15 -8.89 -11.27
N THR A 249 21.74 -10.05 -10.98
CA THR A 249 23.09 -10.15 -10.45
C THR A 249 23.86 -11.30 -11.14
N THR A 250 25.13 -11.51 -10.77
CA THR A 250 25.95 -12.55 -11.35
C THR A 250 25.56 -13.94 -10.84
N ARG A 251 25.92 -14.99 -11.60
CA ARG A 251 25.66 -16.40 -11.23
C ARG A 251 26.27 -16.78 -9.86
N GLU A 252 27.32 -16.09 -9.44
CA GLU A 252 27.99 -16.34 -8.17
C GLU A 252 27.10 -15.94 -6.97
N TYR A 253 26.41 -14.81 -7.07
CA TYR A 253 25.65 -14.25 -5.94
C TYR A 253 24.15 -14.56 -5.99
N GLN A 254 23.63 -14.95 -7.15
CA GLN A 254 22.21 -15.25 -7.32
C GLN A 254 21.68 -16.35 -6.37
N PRO A 255 22.40 -17.46 -6.08
CA PRO A 255 21.89 -18.48 -5.15
C PRO A 255 21.67 -17.96 -3.74
N ARG A 256 22.55 -17.11 -3.23
CA ARG A 256 22.40 -16.51 -1.88
C ARG A 256 21.23 -15.56 -1.80
N TRP A 257 20.98 -14.79 -2.86
CA TRP A 257 19.79 -13.97 -2.93
C TRP A 257 18.51 -14.83 -2.94
N ALA A 258 18.45 -15.87 -3.76
CA ALA A 258 17.32 -16.78 -3.82
C ALA A 258 17.07 -17.46 -2.45
N GLU A 259 18.12 -17.93 -1.77
CA GLU A 259 18.05 -18.47 -0.42
C GLU A 259 17.49 -17.42 0.57
N SER A 260 17.95 -16.18 0.50
CA SER A 260 17.46 -15.08 1.31
C SER A 260 15.96 -14.84 1.15
N LEU A 261 15.41 -15.02 -0.05
CA LEU A 261 13.95 -14.92 -0.27
C LEU A 261 13.19 -16.10 0.34
N HIS A 262 13.78 -17.29 0.37
CA HIS A 262 13.13 -18.47 0.95
C HIS A 262 13.22 -18.53 2.48
N SER A 263 14.25 -17.95 3.08
CA SER A 263 14.49 -18.02 4.52
C SER A 263 13.60 -17.13 5.37
N ASP A 264 12.80 -16.27 4.74
CA ASP A 264 11.99 -15.26 5.41
C ASP A 264 10.55 -15.32 4.90
N ALA A 265 9.57 -15.53 5.78
CA ALA A 265 8.20 -15.77 5.40
C ALA A 265 7.54 -14.59 4.64
N PRO A 266 7.67 -13.31 5.09
CA PRO A 266 7.16 -12.16 4.33
C PRO A 266 7.76 -12.04 2.92
N ARG A 267 9.05 -12.34 2.75
CA ARG A 267 9.69 -12.32 1.41
C ARG A 267 9.19 -13.45 0.52
N ARG A 268 8.98 -14.67 1.09
CA ARG A 268 8.33 -15.77 0.37
C ARG A 268 6.93 -15.38 -0.09
N ALA A 269 6.16 -14.72 0.79
CA ALA A 269 4.82 -14.25 0.48
C ALA A 269 4.83 -13.22 -0.66
N TYR A 270 5.69 -12.20 -0.61
CA TYR A 270 5.84 -11.22 -1.69
C TYR A 270 6.18 -11.90 -3.02
N ARG A 271 7.14 -12.81 -2.99
CA ARG A 271 7.56 -13.52 -4.20
C ARG A 271 6.44 -14.36 -4.78
N SER A 272 5.79 -15.21 -3.97
CA SER A 272 4.70 -16.07 -4.43
C SER A 272 3.52 -15.25 -4.94
N ALA A 273 3.14 -14.17 -4.24
CA ALA A 273 2.07 -13.29 -4.67
C ALA A 273 2.40 -12.59 -5.99
N MET A 274 3.62 -12.09 -6.16
CA MET A 274 4.04 -11.41 -7.38
C MET A 274 4.19 -12.38 -8.55
N GLU A 275 4.73 -13.58 -8.34
CA GLU A 275 4.79 -14.63 -9.36
C GLU A 275 3.39 -15.04 -9.86
N TYR A 276 2.40 -15.08 -8.96
CA TYR A 276 1.01 -15.31 -9.33
C TYR A 276 0.42 -14.12 -10.10
N PHE A 277 0.68 -12.90 -9.66
CA PHE A 277 0.16 -11.67 -10.26
C PHE A 277 0.64 -11.48 -11.71
N VAL A 278 1.94 -11.69 -11.99
CA VAL A 278 2.50 -11.50 -13.33
C VAL A 278 2.03 -12.53 -14.36
N GLN A 279 1.35 -13.60 -13.95
CA GLN A 279 0.73 -14.53 -14.89
C GLN A 279 -0.50 -13.93 -15.58
N ALA A 280 -1.16 -12.97 -14.95
CA ALA A 280 -2.34 -12.29 -15.48
C ALA A 280 -2.06 -10.82 -15.85
N ALA A 281 -1.07 -10.19 -15.23
CA ALA A 281 -0.73 -8.79 -15.43
C ALA A 281 0.16 -8.60 -16.67
N SER A 282 -0.06 -7.49 -17.39
CA SER A 282 0.91 -7.01 -18.39
C SER A 282 2.19 -6.48 -17.70
N ALA A 283 3.25 -6.31 -18.47
CA ALA A 283 4.50 -5.72 -17.95
C ALA A 283 4.26 -4.32 -17.35
N SER A 284 3.41 -3.51 -17.98
CA SER A 284 3.03 -2.18 -17.49
C SER A 284 2.25 -2.25 -16.18
N GLN A 285 1.31 -3.20 -16.05
CA GLN A 285 0.56 -3.41 -14.81
C GLN A 285 1.46 -3.87 -13.66
N ALA A 286 2.40 -4.76 -13.94
CA ALA A 286 3.38 -5.20 -12.96
C ALA A 286 4.33 -4.08 -12.52
N ASP A 287 4.80 -3.26 -13.47
CA ASP A 287 5.72 -2.16 -13.20
C ASP A 287 5.09 -1.08 -12.31
N ARG A 288 3.86 -0.66 -12.61
CA ARG A 288 3.17 0.34 -11.78
C ARG A 288 2.85 -0.17 -10.37
N TYR A 289 2.56 -1.47 -10.19
CA TYR A 289 2.42 -2.06 -8.87
C TYR A 289 3.74 -1.98 -8.08
N ARG A 290 4.87 -2.40 -8.69
CA ARG A 290 6.21 -2.29 -8.08
C ARG A 290 6.55 -0.86 -7.70
N HIS A 291 6.23 0.10 -8.58
CA HIS A 291 6.44 1.53 -8.30
C HIS A 291 5.65 1.99 -7.07
N ASP A 292 4.37 1.63 -6.97
CA ASP A 292 3.54 2.04 -5.86
C ASP A 292 3.97 1.33 -4.54
N MET A 293 4.44 0.08 -4.61
CA MET A 293 5.06 -0.61 -3.47
C MET A 293 6.38 0.03 -3.02
N ALA A 294 7.21 0.50 -3.96
CA ALA A 294 8.43 1.25 -3.59
C ALA A 294 8.08 2.55 -2.85
N ARG A 295 7.03 3.25 -3.27
CA ARG A 295 6.51 4.44 -2.57
C ARG A 295 6.04 4.09 -1.15
N LEU A 296 5.29 3.00 -0.99
CA LEU A 296 4.84 2.51 0.31
C LEU A 296 6.02 2.25 1.25
N HIS A 297 7.05 1.55 0.78
CA HIS A 297 8.27 1.30 1.56
C HIS A 297 9.00 2.59 1.95
N MET A 298 8.98 3.63 1.11
CA MET A 298 9.50 4.96 1.50
C MET A 298 8.67 5.59 2.62
N GLY A 299 7.36 5.43 2.61
CA GLY A 299 6.48 5.89 3.68
C GLY A 299 6.79 5.21 5.01
N TYR A 300 6.98 3.89 5.01
CA TYR A 300 7.41 3.13 6.20
C TYR A 300 8.73 3.65 6.79
N LEU A 301 9.69 3.99 5.94
CA LEU A 301 10.97 4.54 6.40
C LEU A 301 10.82 5.95 7.00
N ALA A 302 9.93 6.77 6.47
CA ALA A 302 9.67 8.10 7.03
C ALA A 302 9.01 8.01 8.41
N GLU A 303 8.00 7.15 8.56
CA GLU A 303 7.33 6.87 9.83
C GLU A 303 8.31 6.33 10.88
N ALA A 304 9.14 5.35 10.50
CA ALA A 304 10.18 4.82 11.36
C ALA A 304 11.20 5.88 11.79
N ALA A 305 11.56 6.82 10.91
CA ALA A 305 12.48 7.90 11.25
C ALA A 305 11.86 8.87 12.26
N TRP A 306 10.56 9.18 12.15
CA TRP A 306 9.84 9.98 13.14
C TRP A 306 9.78 9.28 14.49
N ALA A 307 9.41 8.00 14.51
CA ALA A 307 9.38 7.20 15.73
C ALA A 307 10.76 7.12 16.43
N GLN A 308 11.87 7.00 15.66
CA GLN A 308 13.21 6.96 16.20
C GLN A 308 13.61 8.25 16.89
N THR A 309 13.11 9.39 16.43
CA THR A 309 13.46 10.73 16.95
C THR A 309 12.41 11.31 17.87
N ASP A 310 11.36 10.54 18.17
CA ASP A 310 10.18 11.02 18.93
C ASP A 310 9.61 12.32 18.31
N HIS A 311 9.58 12.35 16.99
CA HIS A 311 9.15 13.51 16.23
C HIS A 311 7.69 13.39 15.82
N VAL A 312 6.88 14.34 16.25
CA VAL A 312 5.53 14.52 15.73
C VAL A 312 5.60 15.48 14.53
N PRO A 313 5.23 15.05 13.32
CA PRO A 313 5.28 15.91 12.13
C PRO A 313 4.20 17.00 12.19
N GLU A 314 4.38 18.08 11.42
CA GLU A 314 3.29 18.98 11.11
C GLU A 314 2.16 18.24 10.37
N VAL A 315 0.91 18.68 10.49
CA VAL A 315 -0.25 18.01 9.85
C VAL A 315 -0.03 17.82 8.34
N TRP A 316 0.51 18.84 7.65
CA TRP A 316 0.79 18.74 6.22
C TRP A 316 1.93 17.75 5.90
N GLU A 317 2.94 17.60 6.77
CA GLU A 317 4.01 16.60 6.63
C GLU A 317 3.47 15.18 6.79
N TYR A 318 2.59 14.99 7.79
CA TYR A 318 1.89 13.72 8.00
C TYR A 318 1.07 13.34 6.76
N LEU A 319 0.25 14.24 6.25
CA LEU A 319 -0.55 14.02 5.04
C LEU A 319 0.33 13.76 3.80
N ALA A 320 1.49 14.41 3.69
CA ALA A 320 2.44 14.14 2.63
C ALA A 320 3.05 12.73 2.74
N MET A 321 3.41 12.30 3.94
CA MET A 321 3.87 10.93 4.21
C MET A 321 2.76 9.91 3.92
N ARG A 322 1.53 10.18 4.35
CA ARG A 322 0.38 9.29 4.11
C ARG A 322 0.01 9.16 2.63
N GLN A 323 0.44 10.07 1.75
CA GLN A 323 0.35 9.86 0.29
C GLN A 323 1.32 8.80 -0.22
N PHE A 324 2.32 8.41 0.55
CA PHE A 324 3.26 7.32 0.26
C PHE A 324 2.88 6.07 1.05
N ASN A 325 2.73 6.18 2.37
CA ASN A 325 2.24 5.11 3.24
C ASN A 325 0.71 5.07 3.18
N ASN A 326 0.18 4.45 2.14
CA ASN A 326 -1.26 4.36 1.90
C ASN A 326 -1.65 3.14 1.06
N PHE A 327 -2.96 2.98 0.85
CA PHE A 327 -3.54 1.88 0.09
C PHE A 327 -3.40 2.01 -1.44
N ARG A 328 -2.66 2.98 -1.95
CA ARG A 328 -2.51 3.21 -3.39
C ARG A 328 -2.13 1.96 -4.22
N PRO A 329 -1.26 1.03 -3.77
CA PRO A 329 -0.98 -0.20 -4.51
C PRO A 329 -2.22 -1.04 -4.83
N CYS A 330 -3.26 -0.96 -4.01
CA CYS A 330 -4.49 -1.75 -4.17
C CYS A 330 -5.38 -1.25 -5.32
N PRO A 331 -5.86 0.02 -5.35
CA PRO A 331 -6.66 0.50 -6.48
C PRO A 331 -5.90 0.58 -7.79
N THR A 332 -4.56 0.64 -7.77
CA THR A 332 -3.74 0.69 -8.99
C THR A 332 -3.84 -0.57 -9.85
N ILE A 333 -4.27 -1.70 -9.26
CA ILE A 333 -4.37 -3.00 -9.94
C ILE A 333 -5.83 -3.42 -10.28
N THR A 334 -6.80 -2.53 -10.09
CA THR A 334 -8.22 -2.86 -10.30
C THR A 334 -8.51 -3.34 -11.73
N ASP A 335 -7.77 -2.87 -12.72
CA ASP A 335 -7.89 -3.36 -14.10
C ASP A 335 -7.34 -4.79 -14.26
N THR A 336 -6.22 -5.12 -13.64
CA THR A 336 -5.69 -6.49 -13.66
C THR A 336 -6.68 -7.45 -13.02
N VAL A 337 -7.20 -7.08 -11.84
CA VAL A 337 -8.22 -7.85 -11.12
C VAL A 337 -9.52 -7.93 -11.91
N GLY A 338 -9.86 -6.88 -12.66
CA GLY A 338 -11.00 -6.85 -13.57
C GLY A 338 -10.80 -7.61 -14.89
N GLY A 339 -9.61 -8.17 -15.15
CA GLY A 339 -9.30 -8.92 -16.37
C GLY A 339 -9.21 -8.05 -17.63
N TYR A 340 -8.72 -6.81 -17.51
CA TYR A 340 -8.46 -5.90 -18.64
C TYR A 340 -7.22 -5.05 -18.37
N GLU A 341 -6.81 -4.24 -19.32
CA GLU A 341 -5.68 -3.31 -19.16
C GLU A 341 -6.10 -1.88 -19.43
N LEU A 342 -5.83 -0.98 -18.49
CA LEU A 342 -5.77 0.44 -18.74
C LEU A 342 -4.45 0.76 -19.44
N PRO A 343 -4.44 1.35 -20.66
CA PRO A 343 -3.21 1.71 -21.34
C PRO A 343 -2.27 2.54 -20.46
N ALA A 344 -0.97 2.22 -20.52
CA ALA A 344 0.04 2.83 -19.67
C ALA A 344 0.12 4.35 -19.78
N ASP A 345 -0.06 4.88 -20.99
CA ASP A 345 -0.09 6.32 -21.26
C ASP A 345 -1.30 7.02 -20.65
N LEU A 346 -2.45 6.37 -20.60
CA LEU A 346 -3.63 6.87 -19.91
C LEU A 346 -3.45 6.81 -18.38
N HIS A 347 -2.92 5.69 -17.86
CA HIS A 347 -2.62 5.55 -16.45
C HIS A 347 -1.63 6.63 -15.97
N ALA A 348 -0.62 6.95 -16.77
CA ALA A 348 0.42 7.93 -16.42
C ALA A 348 -0.03 9.39 -16.54
N THR A 349 -1.24 9.68 -17.03
CA THR A 349 -1.71 11.06 -17.13
C THR A 349 -1.85 11.71 -15.75
N PRO A 350 -1.51 13.00 -15.60
CA PRO A 350 -1.65 13.70 -14.31
C PRO A 350 -3.07 13.62 -13.72
N ALA A 351 -4.10 13.65 -14.58
CA ALA A 351 -5.48 13.55 -14.14
C ALA A 351 -5.80 12.18 -13.53
N MET A 352 -5.36 11.09 -14.16
CA MET A 352 -5.54 9.73 -13.62
C MET A 352 -4.74 9.54 -12.34
N GLN A 353 -3.49 10.02 -12.30
CA GLN A 353 -2.64 9.97 -11.12
C GLN A 353 -3.24 10.74 -9.93
N ARG A 354 -3.91 11.88 -10.20
CA ARG A 354 -4.64 12.63 -9.18
C ARG A 354 -5.80 11.81 -8.61
N VAL A 355 -6.62 11.19 -9.45
CA VAL A 355 -7.73 10.34 -8.98
C VAL A 355 -7.24 9.21 -8.09
N ILE A 356 -6.21 8.48 -8.51
CA ILE A 356 -5.64 7.37 -7.73
C ILE A 356 -5.05 7.88 -6.40
N ALA A 357 -4.38 9.03 -6.40
CA ALA A 357 -3.80 9.61 -5.19
C ALA A 357 -4.88 10.02 -4.18
N LEU A 358 -5.94 10.69 -4.63
CA LEU A 358 -7.07 11.10 -3.78
C LEU A 358 -7.79 9.88 -3.19
N ALA A 359 -8.02 8.83 -3.99
CA ALA A 359 -8.58 7.57 -3.53
C ALA A 359 -7.72 6.92 -2.44
N GLY A 360 -6.40 6.82 -2.67
CA GLY A 360 -5.46 6.27 -1.70
C GLY A 360 -5.42 7.09 -0.40
N ASN A 361 -5.41 8.41 -0.50
CA ASN A 361 -5.38 9.29 0.67
C ASN A 361 -6.67 9.20 1.48
N ALA A 362 -7.84 9.25 0.83
CA ALA A 362 -9.13 9.12 1.52
C ALA A 362 -9.25 7.79 2.29
N THR A 363 -8.92 6.67 1.64
CA THR A 363 -8.97 5.34 2.28
C THR A 363 -7.99 5.19 3.43
N THR A 364 -6.87 5.90 3.38
CA THR A 364 -5.90 5.90 4.47
C THR A 364 -6.41 6.67 5.69
N ILE A 365 -7.11 7.78 5.50
CA ILE A 365 -7.74 8.48 6.63
C ILE A 365 -8.92 7.67 7.20
N VAL A 366 -9.65 6.91 6.39
CA VAL A 366 -10.59 5.89 6.93
C VAL A 366 -9.88 4.96 7.90
N ASN A 367 -8.72 4.47 7.51
CA ASN A 367 -7.92 3.59 8.36
C ASN A 367 -7.52 4.28 9.66
N ASP A 368 -6.96 5.50 9.61
CA ASP A 368 -6.59 6.28 10.81
C ASP A 368 -7.77 6.45 11.77
N LEU A 369 -8.99 6.64 11.25
CA LEU A 369 -10.19 6.81 12.07
C LEU A 369 -10.64 5.50 12.73
N TYR A 370 -10.65 4.38 12.01
CA TYR A 370 -11.09 3.10 12.55
C TYR A 370 -10.05 2.44 13.44
N SER A 371 -8.76 2.63 13.17
CA SER A 371 -7.67 2.07 13.98
C SER A 371 -7.34 2.89 15.23
N TYR A 372 -7.86 4.11 15.34
CA TYR A 372 -7.56 5.07 16.41
C TYR A 372 -7.57 4.46 17.82
N THR A 373 -8.71 3.88 18.23
CA THR A 373 -8.87 3.29 19.58
C THR A 373 -7.88 2.17 19.84
N LYS A 374 -7.65 1.34 18.84
CA LYS A 374 -6.74 0.21 18.88
C LYS A 374 -5.28 0.65 19.00
N GLU A 375 -4.88 1.66 18.24
CA GLU A 375 -3.53 2.24 18.28
C GLU A 375 -3.25 2.91 19.61
N LEU A 376 -4.19 3.65 20.17
CA LEU A 376 -4.06 4.23 21.51
C LEU A 376 -3.93 3.16 22.62
N ALA A 377 -4.51 1.99 22.43
CA ALA A 377 -4.37 0.87 23.38
C ALA A 377 -3.05 0.09 23.21
N SER A 378 -2.30 0.32 22.14
CA SER A 378 -1.04 -0.36 21.84
C SER A 378 0.13 0.33 22.55
N PRO A 379 1.17 -0.44 22.94
CA PRO A 379 2.39 0.15 23.51
C PRO A 379 3.11 1.04 22.51
N GLY A 380 3.57 2.20 22.95
CA GLY A 380 4.30 3.16 22.14
C GLY A 380 3.47 4.38 21.77
N HIS A 381 4.11 5.31 21.07
CA HIS A 381 3.46 6.50 20.51
C HIS A 381 3.15 6.23 19.03
N HIS A 382 1.88 6.04 18.72
CA HIS A 382 1.42 5.77 17.36
C HIS A 382 0.87 7.05 16.74
N LEU A 383 1.37 7.40 15.56
CA LEU A 383 0.92 8.56 14.81
C LEU A 383 -0.20 8.15 13.85
N ASN A 384 -1.37 8.77 14.04
CA ASN A 384 -2.47 8.79 13.08
C ASN A 384 -2.97 10.24 12.95
N LEU A 385 -3.80 10.53 11.96
CA LEU A 385 -4.19 11.91 11.71
C LEU A 385 -4.84 12.58 12.94
N PRO A 386 -5.78 11.95 13.68
CA PRO A 386 -6.31 12.52 14.92
C PRO A 386 -5.23 12.87 15.95
N VAL A 387 -4.29 11.99 16.21
CA VAL A 387 -3.20 12.22 17.17
C VAL A 387 -2.32 13.38 16.74
N VAL A 388 -1.91 13.43 15.48
CA VAL A 388 -1.07 14.51 14.94
C VAL A 388 -1.79 15.85 15.02
N ILE A 389 -3.08 15.91 14.68
CA ILE A 389 -3.86 17.14 14.80
C ILE A 389 -3.99 17.58 16.27
N ALA A 390 -4.31 16.66 17.17
CA ALA A 390 -4.46 16.97 18.59
C ALA A 390 -3.19 17.59 19.16
N GLU A 391 -2.03 17.00 18.89
CA GLU A 391 -0.74 17.46 19.39
C GLU A 391 -0.28 18.77 18.76
N ARG A 392 -0.46 18.92 17.44
CA ARG A 392 0.02 20.13 16.74
C ARG A 392 -0.86 21.34 16.94
N GLU A 393 -2.16 21.16 17.06
CA GLU A 393 -3.09 22.28 17.23
C GLU A 393 -3.47 22.51 18.69
N GLY A 394 -3.11 21.60 19.61
CA GLY A 394 -3.40 21.74 21.05
C GLY A 394 -4.90 21.67 21.34
N ILE A 395 -5.65 20.87 20.59
CA ILE A 395 -7.09 20.65 20.74
C ILE A 395 -7.35 19.28 21.35
N SER A 396 -8.59 19.04 21.81
CA SER A 396 -8.96 17.75 22.38
C SER A 396 -8.95 16.63 21.33
N ASP A 397 -8.74 15.39 21.79
CA ASP A 397 -8.76 14.20 20.94
C ASP A 397 -10.05 14.08 20.13
N ARG A 398 -11.20 14.41 20.78
CA ARG A 398 -12.50 14.42 20.10
C ARG A 398 -12.56 15.45 18.97
N GLU A 399 -12.09 16.68 19.23
CA GLU A 399 -12.07 17.74 18.20
C GLU A 399 -11.13 17.37 17.05
N ALA A 400 -9.96 16.82 17.36
CA ALA A 400 -8.99 16.35 16.37
C ALA A 400 -9.55 15.19 15.53
N TYR A 401 -10.23 14.25 16.16
CA TYR A 401 -10.89 13.14 15.47
C TYR A 401 -11.97 13.64 14.50
N LEU A 402 -12.84 14.55 14.94
CA LEU A 402 -13.87 15.14 14.10
C LEU A 402 -13.28 15.98 12.95
N LYS A 403 -12.17 16.67 13.20
CA LYS A 403 -11.43 17.37 12.14
C LYS A 403 -10.81 16.41 11.13
N SER A 404 -10.36 15.24 11.55
CA SER A 404 -9.88 14.19 10.63
C SER A 404 -11.02 13.64 9.77
N VAL A 405 -12.25 13.57 10.30
CA VAL A 405 -13.45 13.25 9.51
C VAL A 405 -13.69 14.30 8.42
N GLU A 406 -13.52 15.59 8.72
CA GLU A 406 -13.64 16.67 7.72
C GLU A 406 -12.57 16.54 6.63
N VAL A 407 -11.32 16.29 7.01
CA VAL A 407 -10.22 16.04 6.04
C VAL A 407 -10.55 14.87 5.12
N HIS A 408 -11.05 13.76 5.67
CA HIS A 408 -11.50 12.63 4.85
C HIS A 408 -12.60 13.02 3.87
N ASN A 409 -13.62 13.75 4.35
CA ASN A 409 -14.78 14.13 3.53
C ASN A 409 -14.34 15.04 2.37
N ASP A 410 -13.44 15.99 2.63
CA ASP A 410 -12.89 16.86 1.59
C ASP A 410 -12.12 16.05 0.53
N LEU A 411 -11.28 15.07 0.96
CA LEU A 411 -10.57 14.18 0.05
C LEU A 411 -11.54 13.34 -0.81
N MET A 412 -12.65 12.86 -0.23
CA MET A 412 -13.67 12.11 -0.95
C MET A 412 -14.39 12.97 -1.99
N HIS A 413 -14.80 14.19 -1.62
CA HIS A 413 -15.42 15.11 -2.59
C HIS A 413 -14.47 15.48 -3.72
N ASP A 414 -13.19 15.74 -3.41
CA ASP A 414 -12.16 16.00 -4.41
C ASP A 414 -11.90 14.79 -5.32
N PHE A 415 -11.91 13.58 -4.76
CA PHE A 415 -11.82 12.33 -5.51
C PHE A 415 -12.96 12.18 -6.51
N GLU A 416 -14.19 12.35 -6.06
CA GLU A 416 -15.38 12.21 -6.89
C GLU A 416 -15.43 13.25 -8.01
N ALA A 417 -15.12 14.51 -7.67
CA ALA A 417 -15.04 15.58 -8.66
C ALA A 417 -13.97 15.29 -9.72
N ALA A 418 -12.77 14.90 -9.30
CA ALA A 418 -11.68 14.56 -10.21
C ALA A 418 -12.01 13.33 -11.10
N ALA A 419 -12.65 12.32 -10.53
CA ALA A 419 -13.06 11.11 -11.25
C ALA A 419 -14.17 11.44 -12.27
N ALA A 420 -15.16 12.27 -11.89
CA ALA A 420 -16.23 12.70 -12.78
C ALA A 420 -15.71 13.55 -13.95
N ASP A 421 -14.82 14.50 -13.67
CA ASP A 421 -14.19 15.35 -14.68
C ASP A 421 -13.38 14.50 -15.69
N LEU A 422 -12.60 13.56 -15.17
CA LEU A 422 -11.81 12.66 -16.02
C LEU A 422 -12.72 11.72 -16.83
N ALA A 423 -13.76 11.20 -16.23
CA ALA A 423 -14.75 10.36 -16.93
C ALA A 423 -15.43 11.10 -18.07
N ALA A 424 -15.78 12.37 -17.87
CA ALA A 424 -16.37 13.22 -18.92
C ALA A 424 -15.36 13.55 -20.04
N ALA A 425 -14.10 13.77 -19.67
CA ALA A 425 -13.04 14.14 -20.62
C ALA A 425 -12.45 12.95 -21.38
N CYS A 426 -12.49 11.75 -20.82
CA CYS A 426 -11.88 10.54 -21.40
C CYS A 426 -12.94 9.44 -21.60
N PRO A 427 -13.64 9.39 -22.73
CA PRO A 427 -14.70 8.39 -22.98
C PRO A 427 -14.16 7.00 -23.38
N VAL A 428 -12.89 6.73 -23.12
CA VAL A 428 -12.25 5.42 -23.39
C VAL A 428 -12.84 4.36 -22.44
N PRO A 429 -13.40 3.25 -22.95
CA PRO A 429 -14.08 2.25 -22.10
C PRO A 429 -13.23 1.69 -20.98
N SER A 430 -11.94 1.43 -21.21
CA SER A 430 -11.03 0.94 -20.17
C SER A 430 -10.76 1.99 -19.07
N ALA A 431 -10.68 3.28 -19.43
CA ALA A 431 -10.56 4.36 -18.46
C ALA A 431 -11.82 4.49 -17.60
N GLN A 432 -13.00 4.45 -18.24
CA GLN A 432 -14.28 4.46 -17.54
C GLN A 432 -14.43 3.28 -16.57
N ARG A 433 -14.02 2.10 -17.00
CA ARG A 433 -14.04 0.90 -16.16
C ARG A 433 -13.06 1.01 -15.01
N PHE A 434 -11.86 1.54 -15.25
CA PHE A 434 -10.84 1.74 -14.23
C PHE A 434 -11.32 2.71 -13.13
N LEU A 435 -11.91 3.85 -13.52
CA LEU A 435 -12.46 4.82 -12.57
C LEU A 435 -13.55 4.20 -11.69
N ARG A 436 -14.44 3.38 -12.26
CA ARG A 436 -15.43 2.63 -11.47
C ARG A 436 -14.79 1.60 -10.55
N GLY A 437 -13.73 0.92 -11.01
CA GLY A 437 -12.96 -0.02 -10.19
C GLY A 437 -12.29 0.66 -9.00
N VAL A 438 -11.70 1.85 -9.21
CA VAL A 438 -11.11 2.66 -8.13
C VAL A 438 -12.19 3.10 -7.13
N ALA A 439 -13.35 3.58 -7.60
CA ALA A 439 -14.46 3.96 -6.72
C ALA A 439 -14.99 2.77 -5.91
N ALA A 440 -15.20 1.62 -6.56
CA ALA A 440 -15.62 0.40 -5.88
C ALA A 440 -14.60 -0.05 -4.82
N TRP A 441 -13.31 0.14 -5.09
CA TRP A 441 -12.25 -0.16 -4.12
C TRP A 441 -12.33 0.75 -2.90
N VAL A 442 -12.53 2.07 -3.09
CA VAL A 442 -12.70 3.05 -2.00
C VAL A 442 -13.88 2.67 -1.11
N ASP A 443 -15.03 2.40 -1.71
CA ASP A 443 -16.24 2.04 -0.99
C ASP A 443 -16.09 0.69 -0.25
N GLY A 444 -15.48 -0.31 -0.90
CA GLY A 444 -15.21 -1.62 -0.32
C GLY A 444 -14.21 -1.57 0.84
N ASN A 445 -13.22 -0.68 0.77
CA ASN A 445 -12.27 -0.44 1.85
C ASN A 445 -12.98 0.12 3.09
N HIS A 446 -13.82 1.14 2.94
CA HIS A 446 -14.64 1.66 4.04
C HIS A 446 -15.60 0.60 4.60
N TYR A 447 -16.29 -0.15 3.71
CA TYR A 447 -17.18 -1.24 4.11
C TYR A 447 -16.47 -2.26 5.02
N TRP A 448 -15.26 -2.69 4.64
CA TRP A 448 -14.49 -3.63 5.44
C TRP A 448 -14.08 -3.06 6.79
N HIS A 449 -13.55 -1.83 6.85
CA HIS A 449 -13.18 -1.19 8.11
C HIS A 449 -14.37 -1.11 9.07
N ARG A 450 -15.52 -0.71 8.56
CA ARG A 450 -16.75 -0.60 9.32
C ARG A 450 -17.25 -1.94 9.86
N THR A 451 -17.22 -2.98 9.03
CA THR A 451 -17.83 -4.29 9.37
C THR A 451 -16.87 -5.24 10.07
N ASN A 452 -15.59 -4.94 10.11
CA ASN A 452 -14.59 -5.77 10.79
C ASN A 452 -14.50 -5.38 12.28
N THR A 453 -15.53 -5.72 13.02
CA THR A 453 -15.63 -5.44 14.47
C THR A 453 -14.70 -6.32 15.31
N TYR A 454 -14.12 -7.36 14.71
CA TYR A 454 -13.04 -8.11 15.32
C TYR A 454 -11.76 -7.27 15.50
N ARG A 455 -11.48 -6.35 14.57
CA ARG A 455 -10.29 -5.50 14.57
C ARG A 455 -10.52 -4.12 15.15
N TYR A 456 -11.67 -3.51 14.91
CA TYR A 456 -11.91 -2.09 15.09
C TYR A 456 -13.08 -1.81 16.00
N SER A 457 -12.87 -0.86 16.91
CA SER A 457 -13.93 -0.24 17.72
C SER A 457 -13.81 1.26 17.60
N LEU A 458 -14.95 1.96 17.58
CA LEU A 458 -14.95 3.42 17.56
C LEU A 458 -14.62 3.97 18.95
N PRO A 459 -14.00 5.17 19.04
CA PRO A 459 -13.80 5.84 20.30
C PRO A 459 -15.15 6.29 20.90
N ASP A 460 -15.16 6.49 22.21
CA ASP A 460 -16.35 6.95 22.94
C ASP A 460 -16.47 8.49 22.94
N PHE A 461 -16.69 9.02 21.74
CA PHE A 461 -16.76 10.47 21.54
C PHE A 461 -18.18 11.00 21.31
N TRP A 462 -19.20 10.13 21.26
CA TRP A 462 -20.59 10.48 20.94
C TRP A 462 -21.57 10.14 22.05
#